data_a20b432f68f9ff13f39527f1a3232ad4
#
_entry.id   a20b432f68f9ff13f39527f1a3232ad4
#
_cell.length_a   1.000
_cell.length_b   1.000
_cell.length_c   1.000
_cell.angle_alpha   90.00
_cell.angle_beta   90.00
_cell.angle_gamma   90.00
#
_symmetry.space_group_name_H-M   'P 1'
#
loop_
_entity.id
_entity.type
_entity.pdbx_description
1 polymer ?
#
loop_
_entity_poly.entity_id
_entity_poly.type
_entity_poly.pdbx_seq_one_letter_code
_entity_poly.pdbx_strand_id
1 'polypeptide(L)'
;LKPALLCLVSGMALPVQAQSPIAEILCEPTPRLHQKLKGQFRSERVATGIRGPEQIMEVWSNPRGDWTMVVTYATGTSCIVAMGDNWTAHDKPKPARG
;
A
#
# COMPACT_ATOMS: atom_id res chain seq x y z
N LEU A 1 22.49 -18.95 -49.24
CA LEU A 1 22.32 -18.81 -48.83
C LEU A 1 22.05 -18.36 -47.94
N LYS A 2 21.78 -17.95 -47.38
CA LYS A 2 21.48 -17.45 -46.52
C LYS A 2 20.57 -17.23 -45.81
N PRO A 3 20.46 -17.18 -45.27
CA PRO A 3 19.56 -17.10 -44.60
C PRO A 3 19.15 -16.32 -43.98
N ALA A 4 18.88 -15.93 -43.67
CA ALA A 4 18.44 -15.11 -43.09
C ALA A 4 17.89 -15.08 -42.10
N LEU A 5 17.78 -14.87 -41.55
CA LEU A 5 17.17 -14.64 -40.59
C LEU A 5 16.55 -14.06 -40.00
N LEU A 6 16.33 -13.77 -39.65
CA LEU A 6 15.71 -13.20 -39.06
C LEU A 6 15.17 -13.01 -38.16
N CYS A 7 14.95 -12.80 -37.67
CA CYS A 7 14.43 -12.54 -36.76
C CYS A 7 13.86 -12.09 -36.25
N LEU A 8 13.60 -11.86 -36.04
CA LEU A 8 12.97 -11.35 -35.53
C LEU A 8 12.49 -11.20 -34.63
N VAL A 9 12.43 -10.82 -34.13
CA VAL A 9 12.13 -10.61 -33.17
C VAL A 9 11.31 -10.24 -32.83
N SER A 10 10.86 -10.05 -32.59
CA SER A 10 10.05 -9.78 -32.17
C SER A 10 9.76 -9.19 -31.31
N GLY A 11 9.65 -8.59 -31.13
CA GLY A 11 9.36 -7.83 -30.32
C GLY A 11 8.55 -7.92 -29.49
N MET A 12 8.59 -8.06 -28.66
CA MET A 12 7.82 -8.25 -27.89
C MET A 12 7.47 -7.26 -27.21
N ALA A 13 7.01 -6.51 -27.43
CA ALA A 13 6.50 -5.52 -26.75
C ALA A 13 5.81 -5.93 -25.67
N LEU A 14 6.16 -5.63 -24.55
CA LEU A 14 5.39 -5.95 -23.53
C LEU A 14 4.37 -5.02 -23.33
N PRO A 15 3.27 -5.35 -22.91
CA PRO A 15 2.20 -4.49 -22.69
C PRO A 15 2.48 -3.66 -21.55
N VAL A 16 2.22 -2.53 -21.61
CA VAL A 16 2.34 -1.71 -20.54
C VAL A 16 1.17 -1.79 -19.87
N GLN A 17 1.11 -2.19 -18.71
CA GLN A 17 -0.04 -2.28 -18.10
C GLN A 17 -0.51 -1.10 -17.63
N ALA A 18 -1.62 -0.88 -17.59
CA ALA A 18 -2.22 0.23 -17.04
C ALA A 18 -2.10 0.02 -15.74
N GLN A 19 -1.47 0.52 -14.96
CA GLN A 19 -1.39 0.23 -13.78
C GLN A 19 -2.31 0.71 -12.91
N SER A 20 -2.61 0.10 -11.91
CA SER A 20 -3.36 0.59 -10.87
C SER A 20 -2.53 1.55 -10.19
N PRO A 21 -3.03 2.56 -9.67
CA PRO A 21 -2.30 3.54 -8.96
C PRO A 21 -1.62 3.01 -7.73
N ILE A 22 -2.08 1.92 -7.20
CA ILE A 22 -1.52 1.37 -6.01
C ILE A 22 -1.17 -0.06 -6.25
N ALA A 23 0.06 -0.41 -5.98
CA ALA A 23 0.47 -1.79 -6.09
C ALA A 23 0.27 -2.46 -4.75
N GLU A 24 -0.38 -3.55 -4.71
CA GLU A 24 -0.65 -4.25 -3.47
C GLU A 24 0.46 -5.24 -3.17
N ILE A 25 1.10 -5.10 -2.04
CA ILE A 25 2.21 -5.95 -1.66
C ILE A 25 1.72 -7.25 -1.05
N LEU A 26 0.74 -7.17 -0.17
CA LEU A 26 0.23 -8.34 0.51
C LEU A 26 -1.20 -8.13 0.87
N CYS A 27 -2.08 -9.05 0.56
CA CYS A 27 -3.49 -8.94 0.92
C CYS A 27 -3.89 -10.11 1.78
N GLU A 28 -4.68 -9.84 2.80
CA GLU A 28 -5.17 -10.87 3.70
C GLU A 28 -6.54 -10.46 4.22
N PRO A 29 -7.29 -11.38 4.79
CA PRO A 29 -8.52 -10.98 5.48
C PRO A 29 -8.19 -9.93 6.52
N THR A 30 -9.03 -8.94 6.63
CA THR A 30 -8.78 -7.81 7.50
C THR A 30 -8.39 -8.20 8.92
N PRO A 31 -9.10 -9.11 9.60
CA PRO A 31 -8.70 -9.41 10.97
C PRO A 31 -7.31 -10.02 11.05
N ARG A 32 -6.94 -10.80 10.04
CA ARG A 32 -5.65 -11.41 10.07
C ARG A 32 -4.54 -10.37 9.85
N LEU A 33 -4.75 -9.44 8.94
CA LEU A 33 -3.75 -8.43 8.73
C LEU A 33 -3.63 -7.54 9.95
N HIS A 34 -4.74 -7.20 10.59
CA HIS A 34 -4.69 -6.39 11.79
C HIS A 34 -3.92 -7.10 12.91
N GLN A 35 -4.09 -8.39 13.04
CA GLN A 35 -3.36 -9.11 14.05
C GLN A 35 -1.88 -9.11 13.75
N LYS A 36 -1.52 -9.22 12.50
CA LYS A 36 -0.14 -9.20 12.12
C LYS A 36 0.47 -7.82 12.39
N LEU A 37 -0.25 -6.77 12.06
CA LEU A 37 0.26 -5.44 12.28
C LEU A 37 0.45 -5.15 13.76
N LYS A 38 -0.47 -5.60 14.60
CA LYS A 38 -0.33 -5.37 15.99
C LYS A 38 0.69 -6.26 16.64
N GLY A 39 0.70 -7.49 16.28
CA GLY A 39 1.58 -8.45 16.94
C GLY A 39 2.98 -8.50 16.40
N GLN A 40 3.11 -8.78 15.10
CA GLN A 40 4.38 -8.92 14.52
C GLN A 40 5.06 -7.60 14.30
N PHE A 41 4.35 -6.61 13.83
CA PHE A 41 4.93 -5.33 13.53
C PHE A 41 4.84 -4.35 14.71
N ARG A 42 4.15 -4.72 15.77
CA ARG A 42 3.99 -3.89 16.94
C ARG A 42 3.48 -2.53 16.62
N SER A 43 2.58 -2.44 15.67
CA SER A 43 2.06 -1.17 15.19
C SER A 43 0.66 -0.88 15.68
N GLU A 44 0.32 0.39 15.66
CA GLU A 44 -1.02 0.82 15.98
C GLU A 44 -1.50 1.63 14.84
N ARG A 45 -2.81 1.68 14.61
CA ARG A 45 -3.36 2.48 13.55
C ARG A 45 -3.34 3.92 13.99
N VAL A 46 -2.65 4.76 13.26
CA VAL A 46 -2.48 6.15 13.66
C VAL A 46 -3.23 7.12 12.79
N ALA A 47 -3.72 6.70 11.64
CA ALA A 47 -4.47 7.58 10.76
C ALA A 47 -5.34 6.77 9.84
N THR A 48 -6.47 7.34 9.43
CA THR A 48 -7.33 6.70 8.44
C THR A 48 -7.89 7.74 7.53
N GLY A 49 -8.28 7.34 6.36
CA GLY A 49 -8.96 8.21 5.41
C GLY A 49 -9.84 7.37 4.52
N ILE A 50 -10.85 7.97 3.95
CA ILE A 50 -11.72 7.28 3.05
C ILE A 50 -11.24 7.46 1.64
N ARG A 51 -11.13 6.34 0.91
CA ARG A 51 -10.72 6.43 -0.42
C ARG A 51 -11.79 5.78 -1.24
N GLY A 52 -12.69 6.52 -1.78
CA GLY A 52 -13.80 5.99 -2.54
C GLY A 52 -14.84 5.33 -1.67
N PRO A 53 -15.89 4.86 -2.26
CA PRO A 53 -17.04 4.41 -1.51
C PRO A 53 -16.81 3.15 -0.73
N GLU A 54 -15.88 2.36 -1.08
CA GLU A 54 -15.72 1.13 -0.36
C GLU A 54 -14.32 0.85 0.03
N GLN A 55 -13.53 1.86 0.23
CA GLN A 55 -12.14 1.68 0.61
C GLN A 55 -11.74 2.64 1.69
N ILE A 56 -10.98 2.15 2.63
CA ILE A 56 -10.45 2.95 3.70
C ILE A 56 -8.95 2.83 3.65
N MET A 57 -8.25 3.95 3.69
CA MET A 57 -6.81 3.92 3.79
C MET A 57 -6.45 4.00 5.24
N GLU A 58 -5.47 3.24 5.68
CA GLU A 58 -5.03 3.24 7.05
C GLU A 58 -3.53 3.39 7.09
N VAL A 59 -3.03 4.10 8.07
CA VAL A 59 -1.59 4.13 8.33
C VAL A 59 -1.37 3.57 9.70
N TRP A 60 -0.46 2.62 9.79
CA TRP A 60 -0.09 1.97 11.02
C TRP A 60 1.38 2.28 11.28
N SER A 61 1.74 2.57 12.50
CA SER A 61 3.15 2.84 12.82
C SER A 61 3.49 2.31 14.20
N ASN A 62 4.76 2.12 14.45
CA ASN A 62 5.21 1.61 15.73
C ASN A 62 6.17 2.59 16.38
N PRO A 63 6.56 2.36 17.63
CA PRO A 63 7.43 3.31 18.30
C PRO A 63 8.77 3.54 17.65
N ARG A 64 9.23 2.61 16.83
CA ARG A 64 10.47 2.83 16.17
C ARG A 64 10.32 3.70 14.95
N GLY A 65 9.13 4.01 14.55
CA GLY A 65 8.91 4.82 13.38
C GLY A 65 8.70 4.04 12.11
N ASP A 66 8.60 2.72 12.19
CA ASP A 66 8.26 1.94 11.01
C ASP A 66 6.80 2.15 10.73
N TRP A 67 6.42 2.27 9.48
CA TRP A 67 5.02 2.49 9.15
C TRP A 67 4.58 1.62 8.00
N THR A 68 3.27 1.37 7.96
CA THR A 68 2.66 0.53 6.95
C THR A 68 1.37 1.19 6.50
N MET A 69 1.20 1.33 5.19
CA MET A 69 -0.02 1.89 4.66
C MET A 69 -0.86 0.75 4.13
N VAL A 70 -2.12 0.74 4.50
CA VAL A 70 -3.04 -0.36 4.22
C VAL A 70 -4.29 0.17 3.58
N VAL A 71 -4.82 -0.53 2.60
CA VAL A 71 -6.13 -0.23 2.06
C VAL A 71 -7.05 -1.35 2.47
N THR A 72 -8.15 -1.02 3.10
CA THR A 72 -9.12 -2.01 3.53
C THR A 72 -10.36 -1.87 2.68
N TYR A 73 -10.78 -2.97 2.10
CA TYR A 73 -11.93 -3.00 1.22
C TYR A 73 -13.16 -3.49 1.96
N ALA A 74 -14.32 -3.01 1.54
CA ALA A 74 -15.55 -3.41 2.20
C ALA A 74 -15.81 -4.91 2.11
N THR A 75 -15.15 -5.59 1.21
CA THR A 75 -15.31 -7.03 1.10
C THR A 75 -14.66 -7.78 2.25
N GLY A 76 -13.90 -7.11 3.08
CA GLY A 76 -13.27 -7.79 4.21
C GLY A 76 -11.81 -8.13 3.99
N THR A 77 -11.20 -7.57 2.96
CA THR A 77 -9.81 -7.80 2.66
C THR A 77 -9.02 -6.54 2.89
N SER A 78 -7.85 -6.67 3.44
CA SER A 78 -6.96 -5.52 3.62
C SER A 78 -5.65 -5.82 2.93
N CYS A 79 -5.08 -4.82 2.29
CA CYS A 79 -3.85 -4.99 1.54
C CYS A 79 -2.80 -3.97 1.95
N ILE A 80 -1.57 -4.40 2.13
CA ILE A 80 -0.48 -3.50 2.39
C ILE A 80 -0.07 -2.91 1.05
N VAL A 81 -0.01 -1.61 0.96
CA VAL A 81 0.34 -0.95 -0.29
C VAL A 81 1.64 -0.17 -0.20
N ALA A 82 2.16 0.08 0.98
CA ALA A 82 3.44 0.76 1.14
C ALA A 82 3.96 0.53 2.55
N MET A 83 5.26 0.59 2.71
CA MET A 83 5.88 0.44 4.00
C MET A 83 7.12 1.30 4.01
N GLY A 84 7.54 1.73 5.16
CA GLY A 84 8.73 2.55 5.27
C GLY A 84 9.12 2.78 6.71
N ASP A 85 9.99 3.76 6.91
CA ASP A 85 10.46 4.05 8.26
C ASP A 85 10.43 5.55 8.49
N ASN A 86 10.85 5.96 9.64
CA ASN A 86 10.90 7.36 10.02
C ASN A 86 9.55 8.06 9.95
N TRP A 87 8.51 7.41 10.39
CA TRP A 87 7.20 8.05 10.43
C TRP A 87 7.26 9.23 11.38
N THR A 88 6.83 10.38 10.92
CA THR A 88 6.76 11.57 11.75
C THR A 88 5.39 12.16 11.63
N ALA A 89 4.72 12.31 12.73
CA ALA A 89 3.40 12.91 12.71
C ALA A 89 3.52 14.40 12.91
N HIS A 90 2.77 15.15 12.16
CA HIS A 90 2.77 16.60 12.29
C HIS A 90 1.47 17.03 12.92
N ASP A 91 1.57 17.68 14.07
CA ASP A 91 0.37 18.09 14.75
C ASP A 91 -0.28 19.20 14.03
N LYS A 92 -1.60 19.27 14.09
CA LYS A 92 -2.28 20.30 13.52
C LYS A 92 -2.08 21.52 14.33
N PRO A 93 -1.90 22.65 13.77
CA PRO A 93 -1.75 23.86 14.53
C PRO A 93 -3.01 24.15 15.28
N LYS A 94 -2.89 24.68 16.51
CA LYS A 94 -4.02 25.01 17.24
C LYS A 94 -4.66 26.22 16.70
N PRO A 95 -5.95 26.38 16.80
CA PRO A 95 -6.66 27.54 16.35
C PRO A 95 -6.13 28.75 17.07
N ALA A 96 -6.07 29.83 16.37
CA ALA A 96 -5.54 31.00 16.94
C ALA A 96 -6.24 31.45 18.10
N ARG A 97 -7.51 31.30 18.34
CA ARG A 97 -8.14 31.81 19.36
C ARG A 97 -8.55 30.89 20.08
N GLY A 98 -8.34 30.31 20.26
CA GLY A 98 -8.71 29.42 21.08
C GLY A 98 -9.64 29.05 21.62
#